data_322da4ec41379797a5b785deafec771d
#
_entry.id   322da4ec41379797a5b785deafec771d
#
_cell.length_a   1.000
_cell.length_b   1.000
_cell.length_c   1.000
_cell.angle_alpha   90.00
_cell.angle_beta   90.00
_cell.angle_gamma   90.00
#
_symmetry.space_group_name_H-M   'P 1'
#
loop_
_entity.id
_entity.type
_entity.pdbx_description
1 polymer ?
#
loop_
_entity_poly.entity_id
_entity_poly.type
_entity_poly.pdbx_seq_one_letter_code
_entity_poly.pdbx_strand_id
1 'polypeptide(L)'
;MSFRSLHSGLKSIAILIVAGFALSQSTSAQYQQQQPPQQQPAPTPAPAGKASPSNAPQAPAEAPKIDPEEEKAYKTFYDTNAPQQADIRIKLGEQFLVKYPQSRYVEQVYARLMQDYLDKQELDKMYDAADKALAINPDDVTVLVVTGWVYPHNYNPDEPNAEKRLSEAEAKEKHALDVLSKLPKPANLTDEQFAKAKDSAASQAHSGLGLIYFRRQDYANSITELQAGEKIAATPDATDFYVMGVELQSLKRFSEAADAYQKCAQIPGALADRCKQRTDEAKKSASTQPAGPKP
;
A
#
# COMPACT_ATOMS: atom_id res chain seq x y z
N MET A 1 21.05 18.34 5.83
CA MET A 1 19.87 19.22 5.68
C MET A 1 18.65 18.49 6.22
N SER A 2 18.00 19.03 7.23
CA SER A 2 16.91 18.35 7.95
C SER A 2 15.61 18.38 7.14
N PHE A 3 15.08 17.22 6.77
CA PHE A 3 13.86 17.03 5.95
C PHE A 3 12.55 17.13 6.78
N ARG A 4 12.55 17.84 7.91
CA ARG A 4 11.38 17.99 8.78
C ARG A 4 10.14 18.66 8.17
N SER A 5 10.14 19.02 6.88
CA SER A 5 9.07 19.84 6.26
C SER A 5 8.26 19.15 5.16
N LEU A 6 8.33 17.81 4.99
CA LEU A 6 7.54 17.10 3.96
C LEU A 6 6.16 16.62 4.45
N HIS A 7 5.75 16.98 5.68
CA HIS A 7 4.50 16.50 6.30
C HIS A 7 3.20 17.02 5.68
N SER A 8 3.24 17.86 4.64
CA SER A 8 2.00 18.37 4.01
C SER A 8 1.45 17.51 2.87
N GLY A 9 2.16 16.45 2.45
CA GLY A 9 1.76 15.59 1.32
C GLY A 9 0.65 14.58 1.64
N LEU A 10 0.42 14.27 2.91
CA LEU A 10 -0.53 13.23 3.36
C LEU A 10 -2.01 13.50 3.01
N LYS A 11 -2.38 14.73 2.63
CA LYS A 11 -3.79 15.06 2.31
C LYS A 11 -4.27 14.55 0.96
N SER A 12 -3.39 14.10 0.07
CA SER A 12 -3.74 13.61 -1.28
C SER A 12 -4.01 12.10 -1.36
N ILE A 13 -3.82 11.36 -0.26
CA ILE A 13 -3.96 9.89 -0.20
C ILE A 13 -5.42 9.43 -0.38
N ALA A 14 -6.40 10.27 -0.04
CA ALA A 14 -7.82 9.90 -0.01
C ALA A 14 -8.41 9.46 -1.39
N ILE A 15 -7.78 9.81 -2.50
CA ILE A 15 -8.33 9.56 -3.85
C ILE A 15 -7.90 8.20 -4.41
N LEU A 16 -6.75 7.66 -4.01
CA LEU A 16 -6.20 6.40 -4.53
C LEU A 16 -6.83 5.14 -3.91
N ILE A 17 -7.43 5.27 -2.75
CA ILE A 17 -7.90 4.17 -1.90
C ILE A 17 -9.15 3.46 -2.45
N VAL A 18 -10.01 4.17 -3.18
CA VAL A 18 -11.24 3.57 -3.74
C VAL A 18 -10.90 2.50 -4.80
N ALA A 19 -9.82 2.69 -5.57
CA ALA A 19 -9.40 1.72 -6.56
C ALA A 19 -8.71 0.49 -5.91
N GLY A 20 -7.90 0.70 -4.87
CA GLY A 20 -7.23 -0.37 -4.14
C GLY A 20 -8.20 -1.28 -3.38
N PHE A 21 -9.27 -0.71 -2.80
CA PHE A 21 -10.28 -1.49 -2.09
C PHE A 21 -11.04 -2.48 -3.00
N ALA A 22 -11.22 -2.15 -4.28
CA ALA A 22 -11.82 -3.07 -5.24
C ALA A 22 -10.90 -4.26 -5.56
N LEU A 23 -9.57 -4.08 -5.49
CA LEU A 23 -8.58 -5.13 -5.71
C LEU A 23 -8.42 -6.04 -4.48
N SER A 24 -8.44 -5.48 -3.27
CA SER A 24 -8.31 -6.22 -2.03
C SER A 24 -9.46 -7.20 -1.79
N GLN A 25 -10.69 -6.81 -2.14
CA GLN A 25 -11.84 -7.73 -2.04
C GLN A 25 -11.70 -8.95 -2.95
N SER A 26 -11.04 -8.80 -4.08
CA SER A 26 -10.86 -9.90 -5.05
C SER A 26 -9.80 -10.89 -4.56
N THR A 27 -8.72 -10.41 -3.94
CA THR A 27 -7.67 -11.27 -3.37
C THR A 27 -8.18 -12.01 -2.13
N SER A 28 -8.94 -11.34 -1.26
CA SER A 28 -9.55 -11.95 -0.07
C SER A 28 -10.51 -13.09 -0.42
N ALA A 29 -11.37 -12.90 -1.43
CA ALA A 29 -12.30 -13.93 -1.86
C ALA A 29 -11.58 -15.15 -2.46
N GLN A 30 -10.47 -14.96 -3.17
CA GLN A 30 -9.65 -16.05 -3.72
C GLN A 30 -8.86 -16.77 -2.63
N TYR A 31 -8.33 -16.04 -1.66
CA TYR A 31 -7.57 -16.63 -0.56
C TYR A 31 -8.45 -17.50 0.34
N GLN A 32 -9.70 -17.10 0.60
CA GLN A 32 -10.66 -17.91 1.35
C GLN A 32 -11.04 -19.23 0.63
N GLN A 33 -10.96 -19.26 -0.72
CA GLN A 33 -11.21 -20.49 -1.48
C GLN A 33 -9.99 -21.44 -1.53
N GLN A 34 -8.80 -20.95 -1.22
CA GLN A 34 -7.54 -21.71 -1.28
C GLN A 34 -7.04 -22.22 0.07
N GLN A 35 -7.63 -21.77 1.19
CA GLN A 35 -7.23 -22.28 2.51
C GLN A 35 -7.58 -23.77 2.63
N PRO A 36 -6.61 -24.66 2.87
CA PRO A 36 -6.90 -26.02 3.28
C PRO A 36 -7.68 -25.99 4.61
N PRO A 37 -8.61 -26.92 4.84
CA PRO A 37 -9.36 -26.95 6.09
C PRO A 37 -8.40 -26.97 7.27
N GLN A 38 -8.57 -26.02 8.19
CA GLN A 38 -7.75 -25.90 9.40
C GLN A 38 -7.76 -27.25 10.13
N GLN A 39 -6.58 -27.85 10.27
CA GLN A 39 -6.40 -29.09 11.00
C GLN A 39 -6.72 -28.82 12.48
N GLN A 40 -7.80 -29.37 12.98
CA GLN A 40 -8.05 -29.49 14.41
C GLN A 40 -6.87 -30.26 15.06
N PRO A 41 -6.44 -29.90 16.27
CA PRO A 41 -5.41 -30.65 16.97
C PRO A 41 -5.82 -32.11 17.10
N ALA A 42 -4.90 -33.00 16.75
CA ALA A 42 -5.12 -34.45 16.72
C ALA A 42 -5.59 -34.97 18.09
N PRO A 43 -6.62 -35.78 18.14
CA PRO A 43 -6.98 -36.48 19.38
C PRO A 43 -5.92 -37.53 19.73
N THR A 44 -5.62 -37.64 21.01
CA THR A 44 -4.71 -38.61 21.62
C THR A 44 -5.03 -40.04 21.18
N PRO A 45 -4.07 -40.91 20.84
CA PRO A 45 -4.33 -42.23 20.34
C PRO A 45 -4.91 -43.15 21.43
N ALA A 46 -6.08 -43.74 21.18
CA ALA A 46 -6.65 -44.88 21.91
C ALA A 46 -6.26 -46.19 21.22
N PRO A 47 -6.20 -47.33 21.92
CA PRO A 47 -5.53 -48.54 21.50
C PRO A 47 -6.27 -49.30 20.36
N ALA A 48 -5.48 -50.03 19.59
CA ALA A 48 -5.83 -50.75 18.36
C ALA A 48 -7.02 -51.71 18.50
N GLY A 49 -8.00 -51.48 17.63
CA GLY A 49 -9.11 -52.41 17.35
C GLY A 49 -9.42 -52.45 15.87
N LYS A 50 -9.43 -53.63 15.33
CA LYS A 50 -9.59 -54.16 13.98
C LYS A 50 -10.32 -53.31 12.93
N ALA A 51 -9.70 -53.26 11.76
CA ALA A 51 -10.18 -52.65 10.51
C ALA A 51 -11.48 -53.25 9.99
N SER A 52 -12.36 -52.38 9.47
CA SER A 52 -13.31 -52.71 8.39
C SER A 52 -13.42 -51.51 7.45
N PRO A 53 -13.40 -51.69 6.13
CA PRO A 53 -13.45 -50.59 5.18
C PRO A 53 -14.90 -50.19 4.95
N SER A 54 -15.24 -48.95 5.31
CA SER A 54 -16.47 -48.29 4.90
C SER A 54 -16.14 -47.07 4.04
N ASN A 55 -16.19 -47.27 2.71
CA ASN A 55 -16.27 -46.21 1.73
C ASN A 55 -17.71 -45.64 1.74
N ALA A 56 -17.99 -44.73 2.64
CA ALA A 56 -19.17 -43.86 2.52
C ALA A 56 -18.73 -42.54 1.87
N PRO A 57 -19.49 -42.00 0.87
CA PRO A 57 -19.20 -40.67 0.34
C PRO A 57 -19.36 -39.65 1.48
N GLN A 58 -18.30 -38.88 1.77
CA GLN A 58 -18.42 -37.74 2.67
C GLN A 58 -19.43 -36.78 2.07
N ALA A 59 -20.48 -36.48 2.81
CA ALA A 59 -21.42 -35.44 2.47
C ALA A 59 -20.65 -34.10 2.24
N PRO A 60 -21.07 -33.28 1.25
CA PRO A 60 -20.47 -31.97 1.06
C PRO A 60 -20.52 -31.21 2.38
N ALA A 61 -19.38 -30.59 2.79
CA ALA A 61 -19.33 -29.75 3.97
C ALA A 61 -20.43 -28.67 3.83
N GLU A 62 -21.34 -28.60 4.79
CA GLU A 62 -22.38 -27.56 4.83
C GLU A 62 -21.69 -26.20 4.73
N ALA A 63 -22.17 -25.34 3.83
CA ALA A 63 -21.72 -23.95 3.75
C ALA A 63 -21.87 -23.28 5.14
N PRO A 64 -20.87 -22.51 5.59
CA PRO A 64 -20.92 -21.88 6.90
C PRO A 64 -22.22 -21.09 7.06
N LYS A 65 -22.94 -21.34 8.15
CA LYS A 65 -24.18 -20.65 8.44
C LYS A 65 -23.88 -19.17 8.65
N ILE A 66 -24.50 -18.33 7.83
CA ILE A 66 -24.40 -16.89 7.95
C ILE A 66 -25.16 -16.43 9.20
N ASP A 67 -24.46 -15.77 10.13
CA ASP A 67 -25.11 -15.13 11.28
C ASP A 67 -25.71 -13.78 10.82
N PRO A 68 -27.06 -13.60 10.85
CA PRO A 68 -27.67 -12.35 10.42
C PRO A 68 -27.23 -11.10 11.23
N GLU A 69 -26.88 -11.27 12.50
CA GLU A 69 -26.39 -10.18 13.35
C GLU A 69 -24.96 -9.77 12.98
N GLU A 70 -24.10 -10.74 12.61
CA GLU A 70 -22.75 -10.49 12.07
C GLU A 70 -22.86 -9.72 10.75
N GLU A 71 -23.68 -10.18 9.81
CA GLU A 71 -23.91 -9.51 8.53
C GLU A 71 -24.40 -8.06 8.73
N LYS A 72 -25.36 -7.85 9.61
CA LYS A 72 -25.87 -6.52 9.93
C LYS A 72 -24.79 -5.62 10.53
N ALA A 73 -24.01 -6.15 11.46
CA ALA A 73 -22.91 -5.40 12.10
C ALA A 73 -21.84 -5.01 11.08
N TYR A 74 -21.39 -5.97 10.23
CA TYR A 74 -20.46 -5.68 9.16
C TYR A 74 -21.00 -4.67 8.15
N LYS A 75 -22.24 -4.84 7.71
CA LYS A 75 -22.89 -3.88 6.80
C LYS A 75 -22.95 -2.48 7.40
N THR A 76 -23.28 -2.35 8.68
CA THR A 76 -23.29 -1.05 9.36
C THR A 76 -21.92 -0.40 9.38
N PHE A 77 -20.87 -1.17 9.67
CA PHE A 77 -19.49 -0.71 9.58
C PHE A 77 -19.12 -0.27 8.16
N TYR A 78 -19.41 -1.11 7.16
CA TYR A 78 -19.05 -0.89 5.77
C TYR A 78 -19.77 0.33 5.16
N ASP A 79 -21.06 0.49 5.45
CA ASP A 79 -21.87 1.61 4.94
C ASP A 79 -21.51 2.96 5.59
N THR A 80 -20.79 2.94 6.72
CA THR A 80 -20.26 4.15 7.37
C THR A 80 -19.00 4.60 6.63
N ASN A 81 -19.14 5.19 5.43
CA ASN A 81 -18.02 5.44 4.51
C ASN A 81 -17.66 6.93 4.32
N ALA A 82 -18.43 7.87 4.85
CA ALA A 82 -18.12 9.29 4.74
C ALA A 82 -16.86 9.65 5.54
N PRO A 83 -15.95 10.50 5.01
CA PRO A 83 -14.69 10.84 5.68
C PRO A 83 -14.87 11.40 7.09
N GLN A 84 -15.89 12.22 7.31
CA GLN A 84 -16.21 12.80 8.61
C GLN A 84 -16.74 11.78 9.64
N GLN A 85 -16.98 10.55 9.23
CA GLN A 85 -17.47 9.46 10.08
C GLN A 85 -16.35 8.49 10.50
N ALA A 86 -15.08 8.82 10.27
CA ALA A 86 -13.95 7.94 10.59
C ALA A 86 -13.97 7.48 12.06
N ASP A 87 -14.24 8.36 13.02
CA ASP A 87 -14.31 7.97 14.43
C ASP A 87 -15.43 6.97 14.73
N ILE A 88 -16.57 7.13 14.06
CA ILE A 88 -17.71 6.20 14.19
C ILE A 88 -17.32 4.86 13.58
N ARG A 89 -16.71 4.87 12.41
CA ARG A 89 -16.28 3.66 11.71
C ARG A 89 -15.21 2.89 12.49
N ILE A 90 -14.21 3.59 13.05
CA ILE A 90 -13.20 2.98 13.92
C ILE A 90 -13.90 2.25 15.07
N LYS A 91 -14.79 2.93 15.79
CA LYS A 91 -15.52 2.32 16.90
C LYS A 91 -16.34 1.10 16.48
N LEU A 92 -17.02 1.17 15.35
CA LEU A 92 -17.82 0.04 14.83
C LEU A 92 -16.91 -1.13 14.45
N GLY A 93 -15.78 -0.88 13.81
CA GLY A 93 -14.80 -1.90 13.43
C GLY A 93 -14.17 -2.58 14.65
N GLU A 94 -13.73 -1.80 15.64
CA GLU A 94 -13.20 -2.34 16.90
C GLU A 94 -14.24 -3.21 17.63
N GLN A 95 -15.49 -2.75 17.70
CA GLN A 95 -16.59 -3.52 18.30
C GLN A 95 -16.90 -4.80 17.51
N PHE A 96 -16.84 -4.75 16.18
CA PHE A 96 -17.00 -5.91 15.32
C PHE A 96 -15.95 -6.97 15.60
N LEU A 97 -14.68 -6.58 15.65
CA LEU A 97 -13.56 -7.49 15.91
C LEU A 97 -13.63 -8.17 17.28
N VAL A 98 -14.13 -7.44 18.29
CA VAL A 98 -14.34 -8.01 19.64
C VAL A 98 -15.50 -9.01 19.63
N LYS A 99 -16.61 -8.69 18.96
CA LYS A 99 -17.82 -9.51 18.98
C LYS A 99 -17.72 -10.73 18.06
N TYR A 100 -17.02 -10.58 16.92
CA TYR A 100 -16.93 -11.59 15.86
C TYR A 100 -15.48 -11.88 15.46
N PRO A 101 -14.62 -12.36 16.39
CA PRO A 101 -13.18 -12.53 16.12
C PRO A 101 -12.86 -13.64 15.10
N GLN A 102 -13.83 -14.50 14.76
CA GLN A 102 -13.70 -15.55 13.76
C GLN A 102 -14.51 -15.27 12.48
N SER A 103 -14.98 -14.04 12.33
CA SER A 103 -15.73 -13.63 11.16
C SER A 103 -14.88 -13.70 9.88
N ARG A 104 -15.53 -14.08 8.79
CA ARG A 104 -14.94 -13.98 7.43
C ARG A 104 -14.59 -12.55 7.02
N TYR A 105 -15.08 -11.54 7.74
CA TYR A 105 -14.85 -10.12 7.46
C TYR A 105 -13.69 -9.51 8.25
N VAL A 106 -13.04 -10.28 9.13
CA VAL A 106 -11.99 -9.77 10.05
C VAL A 106 -10.87 -9.07 9.28
N GLU A 107 -10.41 -9.68 8.18
CA GLU A 107 -9.36 -9.11 7.34
C GLU A 107 -9.78 -7.76 6.77
N GLN A 108 -10.94 -7.67 6.14
CA GLN A 108 -11.45 -6.43 5.54
C GLN A 108 -11.70 -5.33 6.58
N VAL A 109 -12.10 -5.71 7.80
CA VAL A 109 -12.25 -4.76 8.90
C VAL A 109 -10.89 -4.19 9.30
N TYR A 110 -9.85 -5.04 9.44
CA TYR A 110 -8.50 -4.57 9.73
C TYR A 110 -7.93 -3.69 8.62
N ALA A 111 -8.08 -4.09 7.35
CA ALA A 111 -7.62 -3.30 6.21
C ALA A 111 -8.28 -1.91 6.17
N ARG A 112 -9.57 -1.83 6.51
CA ARG A 112 -10.26 -0.54 6.59
C ARG A 112 -9.85 0.28 7.81
N LEU A 113 -9.68 -0.34 8.98
CA LEU A 113 -9.19 0.34 10.17
C LEU A 113 -7.76 0.89 9.97
N MET A 114 -6.88 0.14 9.29
CA MET A 114 -5.57 0.63 8.86
C MET A 114 -5.69 1.99 8.17
N GLN A 115 -6.61 2.10 7.21
CA GLN A 115 -6.83 3.35 6.48
C GLN A 115 -7.34 4.47 7.37
N ASP A 116 -8.31 4.19 8.24
CA ASP A 116 -8.86 5.18 9.15
C ASP A 116 -7.82 5.71 10.14
N TYR A 117 -6.95 4.83 10.64
CA TYR A 117 -5.85 5.23 11.51
C TYR A 117 -4.78 6.04 10.76
N LEU A 118 -4.53 5.72 9.47
CA LEU A 118 -3.64 6.53 8.64
C LEU A 118 -4.21 7.96 8.47
N ASP A 119 -5.49 8.08 8.14
CA ASP A 119 -6.16 9.39 7.97
C ASP A 119 -6.11 10.23 9.27
N LYS A 120 -6.11 9.57 10.42
CA LYS A 120 -5.95 10.20 11.74
C LYS A 120 -4.49 10.38 12.17
N GLN A 121 -3.53 9.95 11.37
CA GLN A 121 -2.09 9.97 11.68
C GLN A 121 -1.71 9.16 12.93
N GLU A 122 -2.51 8.15 13.27
CA GLU A 122 -2.27 7.19 14.35
C GLU A 122 -1.44 6.01 13.83
N LEU A 123 -0.16 6.28 13.45
CA LEU A 123 0.67 5.35 12.69
C LEU A 123 0.90 4.00 13.38
N ASP A 124 1.04 3.97 14.71
CA ASP A 124 1.23 2.71 15.45
C ASP A 124 0.00 1.79 15.29
N LYS A 125 -1.20 2.34 15.41
CA LYS A 125 -2.43 1.58 15.22
C LYS A 125 -2.63 1.19 13.76
N MET A 126 -2.22 2.05 12.83
CA MET A 126 -2.24 1.76 11.40
C MET A 126 -1.40 0.53 11.09
N TYR A 127 -0.16 0.46 11.58
CA TYR A 127 0.70 -0.71 11.36
C TYR A 127 0.18 -1.97 12.06
N ASP A 128 -0.33 -1.86 13.30
CA ASP A 128 -0.93 -2.99 14.01
C ASP A 128 -2.13 -3.59 13.24
N ALA A 129 -3.01 -2.74 12.73
CA ALA A 129 -4.14 -3.19 11.91
C ALA A 129 -3.68 -3.81 10.58
N ALA A 130 -2.68 -3.21 9.93
CA ALA A 130 -2.11 -3.72 8.70
C ALA A 130 -1.46 -5.11 8.89
N ASP A 131 -0.67 -5.28 9.93
CA ASP A 131 -0.02 -6.56 10.22
C ASP A 131 -1.05 -7.66 10.50
N LYS A 132 -2.16 -7.34 11.18
CA LYS A 132 -3.28 -8.26 11.39
C LYS A 132 -4.02 -8.61 10.11
N ALA A 133 -4.23 -7.64 9.20
CA ALA A 133 -4.81 -7.90 7.89
C ALA A 133 -3.91 -8.81 7.05
N LEU A 134 -2.60 -8.51 6.97
CA LEU A 134 -1.62 -9.30 6.21
C LEU A 134 -1.37 -10.68 6.82
N ALA A 135 -1.57 -10.87 8.12
CA ALA A 135 -1.52 -12.19 8.75
C ALA A 135 -2.64 -13.12 8.25
N ILE A 136 -3.78 -12.55 7.82
CA ILE A 136 -4.92 -13.30 7.27
C ILE A 136 -4.79 -13.40 5.74
N ASN A 137 -4.49 -12.29 5.07
CA ASN A 137 -4.33 -12.21 3.62
C ASN A 137 -2.98 -11.53 3.28
N PRO A 138 -1.91 -12.31 3.14
CA PRO A 138 -0.58 -11.75 2.83
C PRO A 138 -0.51 -11.07 1.46
N ASP A 139 -1.47 -11.32 0.58
CA ASP A 139 -1.53 -10.79 -0.79
C ASP A 139 -2.48 -9.59 -0.92
N ASP A 140 -2.93 -8.98 0.19
CA ASP A 140 -3.71 -7.74 0.10
C ASP A 140 -2.85 -6.59 -0.43
N VAL A 141 -3.00 -6.30 -1.73
CA VAL A 141 -2.26 -5.27 -2.44
C VAL A 141 -2.42 -3.90 -1.79
N THR A 142 -3.62 -3.57 -1.30
CA THR A 142 -3.88 -2.25 -0.67
C THR A 142 -3.08 -2.09 0.61
N VAL A 143 -3.09 -3.12 1.46
CA VAL A 143 -2.36 -3.09 2.73
C VAL A 143 -0.85 -3.09 2.49
N LEU A 144 -0.37 -3.91 1.54
CA LEU A 144 1.04 -3.96 1.15
C LEU A 144 1.55 -2.59 0.68
N VAL A 145 0.88 -2.00 -0.30
CA VAL A 145 1.28 -0.71 -0.90
C VAL A 145 1.19 0.43 0.10
N VAL A 146 0.10 0.54 0.88
CA VAL A 146 -0.04 1.63 1.87
C VAL A 146 1.06 1.55 2.92
N THR A 147 1.31 0.37 3.48
CA THR A 147 2.32 0.22 4.53
C THR A 147 3.76 0.38 4.04
N GLY A 148 4.04 -0.08 2.82
CA GLY A 148 5.33 0.12 2.16
C GLY A 148 5.60 1.60 1.84
N TRP A 149 4.59 2.31 1.35
CA TRP A 149 4.68 3.72 0.97
C TRP A 149 4.76 4.67 2.19
N VAL A 150 3.98 4.40 3.26
CA VAL A 150 3.93 5.29 4.44
C VAL A 150 5.27 5.38 5.16
N TYR A 151 6.01 4.28 5.28
CA TYR A 151 7.25 4.25 6.05
C TYR A 151 8.34 5.18 5.49
N PRO A 152 8.73 5.13 4.20
CA PRO A 152 9.76 6.02 3.68
C PRO A 152 9.37 7.50 3.71
N HIS A 153 8.06 7.84 3.74
CA HIS A 153 7.59 9.21 3.92
C HIS A 153 7.82 9.73 5.34
N ASN A 154 7.73 8.86 6.34
CA ASN A 154 7.90 9.19 7.75
C ASN A 154 9.27 8.74 8.29
N TYR A 155 10.22 8.40 7.42
CA TYR A 155 11.50 7.84 7.78
C TYR A 155 12.30 8.76 8.71
N ASN A 156 12.73 8.18 9.82
CA ASN A 156 13.66 8.79 10.77
C ASN A 156 14.92 7.89 10.88
N PRO A 157 16.10 8.35 10.42
CA PRO A 157 17.31 7.54 10.48
C PRO A 157 17.79 7.26 11.91
N ASP A 158 17.37 8.05 12.89
CA ASP A 158 17.74 7.90 14.29
C ASP A 158 16.84 6.88 15.03
N GLU A 159 15.81 6.36 14.36
CA GLU A 159 14.91 5.35 14.93
C GLU A 159 15.61 3.99 15.03
N PRO A 160 15.49 3.29 16.15
CA PRO A 160 15.96 1.90 16.25
C PRO A 160 15.34 1.04 15.12
N ASN A 161 16.18 0.27 14.42
CA ASN A 161 15.78 -0.59 13.31
C ASN A 161 15.28 0.14 12.04
N ALA A 162 15.61 1.43 11.86
CA ALA A 162 15.19 2.20 10.69
C ALA A 162 15.46 1.48 9.34
N GLU A 163 16.66 0.92 9.16
CA GLU A 163 17.01 0.17 7.94
C GLU A 163 16.23 -1.15 7.81
N LYS A 164 16.00 -1.86 8.91
CA LYS A 164 15.17 -3.06 8.90
C LYS A 164 13.75 -2.74 8.44
N ARG A 165 13.16 -1.66 8.95
CA ARG A 165 11.83 -1.20 8.54
C ARG A 165 11.78 -0.73 7.09
N LEU A 166 12.85 -0.10 6.57
CA LEU A 166 12.96 0.21 5.14
C LEU A 166 12.98 -1.07 4.29
N SER A 167 13.71 -2.10 4.75
CA SER A 167 13.77 -3.38 4.05
C SER A 167 12.44 -4.13 4.08
N GLU A 168 11.69 -4.04 5.17
CA GLU A 168 10.32 -4.59 5.27
C GLU A 168 9.36 -3.84 4.34
N ALA A 169 9.47 -2.50 4.27
CA ALA A 169 8.68 -1.69 3.34
C ALA A 169 9.01 -2.05 1.88
N GLU A 170 10.30 -2.20 1.53
CA GLU A 170 10.73 -2.63 0.21
C GLU A 170 10.16 -4.00 -0.17
N ALA A 171 10.21 -4.96 0.75
CA ALA A 171 9.66 -6.28 0.52
C ALA A 171 8.15 -6.24 0.25
N LYS A 172 7.39 -5.42 0.99
CA LYS A 172 5.95 -5.22 0.80
C LYS A 172 5.65 -4.63 -0.58
N GLU A 173 6.38 -3.59 -1.02
CA GLU A 173 6.16 -2.98 -2.33
C GLU A 173 6.47 -3.93 -3.48
N LYS A 174 7.59 -4.66 -3.40
CA LYS A 174 7.94 -5.68 -4.39
C LYS A 174 6.90 -6.80 -4.45
N HIS A 175 6.41 -7.24 -3.29
CA HIS A 175 5.37 -8.24 -3.23
C HIS A 175 4.05 -7.75 -3.83
N ALA A 176 3.67 -6.49 -3.56
CA ALA A 176 2.50 -5.88 -4.18
C ALA A 176 2.58 -5.86 -5.71
N LEU A 177 3.74 -5.48 -6.27
CA LEU A 177 3.96 -5.50 -7.73
C LEU A 177 3.89 -6.92 -8.31
N ASP A 178 4.45 -7.91 -7.61
CA ASP A 178 4.36 -9.32 -8.02
C ASP A 178 2.90 -9.82 -8.02
N VAL A 179 2.15 -9.57 -6.95
CA VAL A 179 0.72 -9.90 -6.87
C VAL A 179 -0.07 -9.21 -7.99
N LEU A 180 0.12 -7.89 -8.18
CA LEU A 180 -0.54 -7.13 -9.24
C LEU A 180 -0.27 -7.71 -10.63
N SER A 181 0.95 -8.21 -10.89
CA SER A 181 1.31 -8.79 -12.18
C SER A 181 0.47 -10.01 -12.53
N LYS A 182 0.05 -10.77 -11.53
CA LYS A 182 -0.65 -12.06 -11.64
C LYS A 182 -2.16 -11.96 -11.34
N LEU A 183 -2.60 -10.79 -10.86
CA LEU A 183 -3.98 -10.61 -10.38
C LEU A 183 -4.99 -10.79 -11.52
N PRO A 184 -5.92 -11.76 -11.43
CA PRO A 184 -6.97 -11.93 -12.41
C PRO A 184 -8.00 -10.81 -12.28
N LYS A 185 -8.60 -10.43 -13.40
CA LYS A 185 -9.65 -9.40 -13.39
C LYS A 185 -10.90 -9.90 -12.68
N PRO A 186 -11.40 -9.17 -11.67
CA PRO A 186 -12.67 -9.45 -11.03
C PRO A 186 -13.84 -9.34 -12.01
N ALA A 187 -14.83 -10.22 -11.88
CA ALA A 187 -15.98 -10.26 -12.79
C ALA A 187 -16.86 -9.01 -12.74
N ASN A 188 -16.82 -8.28 -11.62
CA ASN A 188 -17.60 -7.04 -11.40
C ASN A 188 -16.93 -5.78 -11.93
N LEU A 189 -15.70 -5.86 -12.48
CA LEU A 189 -14.98 -4.72 -13.04
C LEU A 189 -14.92 -4.81 -14.57
N THR A 190 -14.99 -3.66 -15.23
CA THR A 190 -14.65 -3.54 -16.65
C THR A 190 -13.13 -3.64 -16.83
N ASP A 191 -12.66 -3.90 -18.07
CA ASP A 191 -11.21 -3.94 -18.36
C ASP A 191 -10.54 -2.61 -18.04
N GLU A 192 -11.18 -1.49 -18.34
CA GLU A 192 -10.69 -0.15 -18.08
C GLU A 192 -10.60 0.14 -16.57
N GLN A 193 -11.64 -0.22 -15.80
CA GLN A 193 -11.64 -0.05 -14.35
C GLN A 193 -10.53 -0.87 -13.68
N PHE A 194 -10.36 -2.12 -14.14
CA PHE A 194 -9.33 -3.00 -13.64
C PHE A 194 -7.92 -2.51 -13.98
N ALA A 195 -7.68 -2.11 -15.25
CA ALA A 195 -6.40 -1.55 -15.65
C ALA A 195 -6.07 -0.29 -14.83
N LYS A 196 -7.00 0.65 -14.70
CA LYS A 196 -6.83 1.87 -13.92
C LYS A 196 -6.52 1.59 -12.44
N ALA A 197 -7.20 0.61 -11.84
CA ALA A 197 -6.95 0.22 -10.45
C ALA A 197 -5.56 -0.40 -10.28
N LYS A 198 -5.14 -1.28 -11.20
CA LYS A 198 -3.78 -1.85 -11.21
C LYS A 198 -2.72 -0.79 -11.39
N ASP A 199 -2.86 0.09 -12.37
CA ASP A 199 -1.90 1.15 -12.65
C ASP A 199 -1.76 2.10 -11.46
N SER A 200 -2.86 2.42 -10.79
CA SER A 200 -2.85 3.26 -9.59
C SER A 200 -2.07 2.60 -8.44
N ALA A 201 -2.33 1.33 -8.15
CA ALA A 201 -1.62 0.60 -7.11
C ALA A 201 -0.14 0.39 -7.47
N ALA A 202 0.16 0.05 -8.74
CA ALA A 202 1.53 -0.12 -9.20
C ALA A 202 2.32 1.20 -9.18
N SER A 203 1.71 2.32 -9.57
CA SER A 203 2.32 3.65 -9.49
C SER A 203 2.70 3.99 -8.05
N GLN A 204 1.82 3.74 -7.09
CA GLN A 204 2.08 3.99 -5.68
C GLN A 204 3.21 3.07 -5.14
N ALA A 205 3.22 1.79 -5.53
CA ALA A 205 4.29 0.87 -5.15
C ALA A 205 5.66 1.31 -5.71
N HIS A 206 5.72 1.75 -6.95
CA HIS A 206 6.93 2.32 -7.55
C HIS A 206 7.37 3.61 -6.84
N SER A 207 6.46 4.50 -6.47
CA SER A 207 6.77 5.69 -5.65
C SER A 207 7.35 5.28 -4.29
N GLY A 208 6.76 4.30 -3.60
CA GLY A 208 7.29 3.74 -2.35
C GLY A 208 8.72 3.22 -2.50
N LEU A 209 8.98 2.40 -3.52
CA LEU A 209 10.33 1.89 -3.83
C LEU A 209 11.31 3.01 -4.12
N GLY A 210 10.90 3.98 -4.93
CA GLY A 210 11.72 5.15 -5.23
C GLY A 210 12.15 5.90 -3.98
N LEU A 211 11.22 6.18 -3.07
CA LEU A 211 11.53 6.85 -1.81
C LEU A 211 12.41 6.00 -0.89
N ILE A 212 12.24 4.68 -0.86
CA ILE A 212 13.11 3.78 -0.11
C ILE A 212 14.55 3.87 -0.62
N TYR A 213 14.75 3.77 -1.94
CA TYR A 213 16.07 3.91 -2.55
C TYR A 213 16.65 5.31 -2.35
N PHE A 214 15.83 6.36 -2.40
CA PHE A 214 16.24 7.71 -2.05
C PHE A 214 16.78 7.80 -0.60
N ARG A 215 16.10 7.18 0.38
CA ARG A 215 16.56 7.15 1.78
C ARG A 215 17.91 6.46 1.94
N ARG A 216 18.19 5.47 1.11
CA ARG A 216 19.49 4.76 1.03
C ARG A 216 20.54 5.47 0.17
N GLN A 217 20.19 6.60 -0.44
CA GLN A 217 21.05 7.35 -1.38
C GLN A 217 21.39 6.54 -2.65
N ASP A 218 20.62 5.51 -2.97
CA ASP A 218 20.68 4.79 -4.22
C ASP A 218 19.86 5.52 -5.29
N TYR A 219 20.40 6.66 -5.74
CA TYR A 219 19.69 7.57 -6.62
C TYR A 219 19.40 6.98 -8.00
N ALA A 220 20.20 6.04 -8.48
CA ALA A 220 19.97 5.42 -9.78
C ALA A 220 18.71 4.55 -9.76
N ASN A 221 18.57 3.69 -8.77
CA ASN A 221 17.37 2.85 -8.60
C ASN A 221 16.15 3.70 -8.21
N SER A 222 16.33 4.72 -7.36
CA SER A 222 15.24 5.63 -6.99
C SER A 222 14.63 6.31 -8.21
N ILE A 223 15.46 6.96 -9.06
CA ILE A 223 15.00 7.63 -10.28
C ILE A 223 14.28 6.64 -11.21
N THR A 224 14.78 5.41 -11.33
CA THR A 224 14.18 4.37 -12.18
C THR A 224 12.76 4.03 -11.69
N GLU A 225 12.60 3.82 -10.40
CA GLU A 225 11.30 3.48 -9.82
C GLU A 225 10.33 4.65 -9.88
N LEU A 226 10.76 5.86 -9.51
CA LEU A 226 9.91 7.06 -9.60
C LEU A 226 9.45 7.32 -11.04
N GLN A 227 10.33 7.15 -12.03
CA GLN A 227 9.95 7.27 -13.44
C GLN A 227 8.97 6.19 -13.89
N ALA A 228 9.13 4.96 -13.39
CA ALA A 228 8.19 3.86 -13.68
C ALA A 228 6.80 4.17 -13.12
N GLY A 229 6.71 4.66 -11.88
CA GLY A 229 5.48 5.07 -11.24
C GLY A 229 4.78 6.22 -11.99
N GLU A 230 5.50 7.29 -12.28
CA GLU A 230 4.97 8.47 -12.97
C GLU A 230 4.49 8.18 -14.41
N LYS A 231 5.07 7.19 -15.08
CA LYS A 231 4.66 6.78 -16.43
C LYS A 231 3.24 6.21 -16.47
N ILE A 232 2.80 5.56 -15.41
CA ILE A 232 1.49 4.90 -15.30
C ILE A 232 0.53 5.63 -14.36
N ALA A 233 1.02 6.65 -13.63
CA ALA A 233 0.22 7.44 -12.72
C ALA A 233 -0.92 8.16 -13.44
N ALA A 234 -2.15 7.96 -12.97
CA ALA A 234 -3.30 8.75 -13.46
C ALA A 234 -3.22 10.21 -13.01
N THR A 235 -2.55 10.47 -11.89
CA THR A 235 -2.32 11.80 -11.34
C THR A 235 -0.86 11.89 -10.91
N PRO A 236 -0.07 12.79 -11.52
CA PRO A 236 1.34 12.96 -11.16
C PRO A 236 1.51 13.39 -9.70
N ASP A 237 2.58 12.92 -9.03
CA ASP A 237 2.92 13.31 -7.65
C ASP A 237 4.04 14.36 -7.64
N ALA A 238 3.76 15.51 -7.02
CA ALA A 238 4.73 16.58 -6.86
C ALA A 238 5.94 16.15 -6.01
N THR A 239 5.74 15.24 -5.06
CA THR A 239 6.82 14.73 -4.20
C THR A 239 7.81 13.90 -5.01
N ASP A 240 7.33 13.02 -5.88
CA ASP A 240 8.15 12.17 -6.71
C ASP A 240 9.03 13.01 -7.65
N PHE A 241 8.44 14.01 -8.32
CA PHE A 241 9.22 14.93 -9.15
C PHE A 241 10.19 15.77 -8.34
N TYR A 242 9.83 16.21 -7.13
CA TYR A 242 10.75 16.93 -6.26
C TYR A 242 11.95 16.08 -5.87
N VAL A 243 11.71 14.83 -5.47
CA VAL A 243 12.74 13.86 -5.09
C VAL A 243 13.66 13.57 -6.27
N MET A 244 13.10 13.25 -7.45
CA MET A 244 13.89 13.08 -8.69
C MET A 244 14.78 14.31 -8.98
N GLY A 245 14.24 15.52 -8.81
CA GLY A 245 15.04 16.74 -8.98
C GLY A 245 16.23 16.83 -8.01
N VAL A 246 16.03 16.47 -6.74
CA VAL A 246 17.09 16.43 -5.73
C VAL A 246 18.18 15.41 -6.08
N GLU A 247 17.79 14.23 -6.52
CA GLU A 247 18.70 13.14 -6.91
C GLU A 247 19.51 13.50 -8.14
N LEU A 248 18.85 13.98 -9.19
CA LEU A 248 19.47 14.41 -10.42
C LEU A 248 20.47 15.56 -10.19
N GLN A 249 20.12 16.50 -9.29
CA GLN A 249 21.03 17.56 -8.87
C GLN A 249 22.25 17.00 -8.12
N SER A 250 22.05 16.02 -7.24
CA SER A 250 23.15 15.33 -6.53
C SER A 250 24.08 14.59 -7.47
N LEU A 251 23.54 14.04 -8.55
CA LEU A 251 24.28 13.40 -9.64
C LEU A 251 24.87 14.40 -10.65
N LYS A 252 24.74 15.71 -10.43
CA LYS A 252 25.17 16.79 -11.32
C LYS A 252 24.49 16.77 -12.71
N ARG A 253 23.33 16.14 -12.81
CA ARG A 253 22.47 16.10 -14.02
C ARG A 253 21.53 17.30 -14.00
N PHE A 254 22.09 18.51 -14.01
CA PHE A 254 21.35 19.75 -13.68
C PHE A 254 20.23 20.08 -14.66
N SER A 255 20.39 19.80 -15.95
CA SER A 255 19.30 20.02 -16.92
C SER A 255 18.10 19.15 -16.62
N GLU A 256 18.33 17.86 -16.36
CA GLU A 256 17.26 16.93 -16.02
C GLU A 256 16.64 17.23 -14.65
N ALA A 257 17.46 17.69 -13.69
CA ALA A 257 16.94 18.19 -12.40
C ALA A 257 16.00 19.38 -12.60
N ALA A 258 16.33 20.33 -13.48
CA ALA A 258 15.48 21.45 -13.80
C ALA A 258 14.14 21.01 -14.40
N ASP A 259 14.15 20.01 -15.28
CA ASP A 259 12.94 19.45 -15.90
C ASP A 259 12.05 18.75 -14.84
N ALA A 260 12.63 17.97 -13.93
CA ALA A 260 11.90 17.34 -12.84
C ALA A 260 11.27 18.37 -11.90
N TYR A 261 12.02 19.38 -11.46
CA TYR A 261 11.48 20.47 -10.64
C TYR A 261 10.42 21.28 -11.37
N GLN A 262 10.56 21.47 -12.69
CA GLN A 262 9.54 22.17 -13.48
C GLN A 262 8.22 21.41 -13.51
N LYS A 263 8.26 20.08 -13.66
CA LYS A 263 7.05 19.24 -13.57
C LYS A 263 6.42 19.33 -12.18
N CYS A 264 7.23 19.24 -11.12
CA CYS A 264 6.76 19.47 -9.75
C CYS A 264 6.06 20.83 -9.59
N ALA A 265 6.65 21.91 -10.14
CA ALA A 265 6.12 23.26 -10.03
C ALA A 265 4.77 23.45 -10.74
N GLN A 266 4.43 22.61 -11.71
CA GLN A 266 3.15 22.64 -12.43
C GLN A 266 2.01 21.99 -11.65
N ILE A 267 2.33 21.18 -10.63
CA ILE A 267 1.34 20.51 -9.79
C ILE A 267 0.94 21.46 -8.65
N PRO A 268 -0.35 21.88 -8.55
CA PRO A 268 -0.78 22.75 -7.48
C PRO A 268 -0.59 22.12 -6.10
N GLY A 269 0.02 22.83 -5.16
CA GLY A 269 0.22 22.35 -3.81
C GLY A 269 1.37 23.01 -3.07
N ALA A 270 1.68 22.51 -1.88
CA ALA A 270 2.68 23.10 -0.97
C ALA A 270 4.12 23.09 -1.54
N LEU A 271 4.42 22.25 -2.51
CA LEU A 271 5.75 22.17 -3.13
C LEU A 271 5.92 23.11 -4.34
N ALA A 272 4.85 23.64 -4.92
CA ALA A 272 4.89 24.35 -6.20
C ALA A 272 5.91 25.50 -6.20
N ASP A 273 5.89 26.38 -5.20
CA ASP A 273 6.81 27.53 -5.14
C ASP A 273 8.26 27.11 -4.88
N ARG A 274 8.44 26.09 -4.03
CA ARG A 274 9.77 25.52 -3.79
C ARG A 274 10.33 24.89 -5.05
N CYS A 275 9.50 24.18 -5.82
CA CYS A 275 9.90 23.58 -7.09
C CYS A 275 10.27 24.66 -8.14
N LYS A 276 9.54 25.79 -8.21
CA LYS A 276 9.92 26.93 -9.07
C LYS A 276 11.33 27.45 -8.72
N GLN A 277 11.58 27.72 -7.45
CA GLN A 277 12.89 28.16 -7.00
C GLN A 277 13.99 27.17 -7.38
N ARG A 278 13.76 25.86 -7.12
CA ARG A 278 14.72 24.81 -7.46
C ARG A 278 14.95 24.66 -8.96
N THR A 279 13.93 24.90 -9.77
CA THR A 279 14.06 24.92 -11.24
C THR A 279 15.07 25.98 -11.67
N ASP A 280 14.97 27.20 -11.13
CA ASP A 280 15.86 28.32 -11.49
C ASP A 280 17.30 28.05 -11.02
N GLU A 281 17.48 27.52 -9.80
CA GLU A 281 18.79 27.12 -9.27
C GLU A 281 19.43 26.02 -10.15
N ALA A 282 18.68 25.02 -10.57
CA ALA A 282 19.19 23.92 -11.42
C ALA A 282 19.55 24.44 -12.82
N LYS A 283 18.74 25.30 -13.44
CA LYS A 283 19.05 25.94 -14.72
C LYS A 283 20.34 26.77 -14.66
N LYS A 284 20.51 27.53 -13.59
CA LYS A 284 21.76 28.30 -13.36
C LYS A 284 22.98 27.36 -13.25
N SER A 285 22.84 26.27 -12.52
CA SER A 285 23.91 25.27 -12.36
C SER A 285 24.24 24.58 -13.69
N ALA A 286 23.23 24.28 -14.50
CA ALA A 286 23.42 23.71 -15.85
C ALA A 286 24.20 24.65 -16.77
N SER A 287 23.91 25.97 -16.72
CA SER A 287 24.60 26.97 -17.56
C SER A 287 26.05 27.23 -17.15
N THR A 288 26.43 26.95 -15.92
CA THR A 288 27.77 27.14 -15.38
C THR A 288 28.63 25.87 -15.42
N GLN A 289 28.05 24.72 -15.74
CA GLN A 289 28.77 23.45 -15.84
C GLN A 289 29.66 23.46 -17.09
N PRO A 290 30.97 23.15 -16.98
CA PRO A 290 31.82 22.97 -18.16
C PRO A 290 31.28 21.90 -19.08
N ALA A 291 31.25 22.14 -20.38
CA ALA A 291 30.88 21.11 -21.34
C ALA A 291 31.78 19.88 -21.13
N GLY A 292 31.20 18.76 -20.74
CA GLY A 292 31.94 17.50 -20.66
C GLY A 292 32.59 17.14 -21.99
N PRO A 293 33.62 16.32 -22.00
CA PRO A 293 34.23 15.88 -23.25
C PRO A 293 33.14 15.28 -24.14
N LYS A 294 33.01 15.78 -25.37
CA LYS A 294 32.14 15.18 -26.39
C LYS A 294 32.60 13.74 -26.63
N PRO A 295 31.63 12.78 -26.73
CA PRO A 295 31.94 11.39 -27.01
C PRO A 295 32.68 11.20 -28.34
#